data_208ce7c64c29afa7689de883233a9e0f
#
_entry.id   208ce7c64c29afa7689de883233a9e0f
#
_cell.length_a   1.000
_cell.length_b   1.000
_cell.length_c   1.000
_cell.angle_alpha   90.00
_cell.angle_beta   90.00
_cell.angle_gamma   90.00
#
_symmetry.space_group_name_H-M   'P 1'
#
loop_
_entity.id
_entity.type
_entity.pdbx_description
1 polymer ?
#
loop_
_entity_poly.entity_id
_entity_poly.type
_entity_poly.pdbx_seq_one_letter_code
_entity_poly.pdbx_strand_id
1 'polypeptide(L)'
;MTAADPSPAIDQSRLLAEIESDARLLRREGVITPAFERQLDALFDRVAPPATSDDLEQVVASAEDLAFVNADVVVASEKAGGGPVKHAVRRLSYWYVNYVTDQVQAFAVVASRGLRLLGRRVERLEGAVPVLDARVVAELDRTPRAFDVSTWCDAVVAAVAGAPGRVVHAECGDGELVRALAADGLDAYGVEPRLTEADAASEAGIEVRDGEALAHLRLVPDGVLGGVVLSGCVDRYPLPWVLALVDEATRALAPGGLVAVLTATPETWGTGASRVAADLAPGRPLHAVTWQHLLETRGYEAIATSAGPPDAEPASVLVTARRPGR
;
A
#
# COMPACT_ATOMS: atom_id res chain seq x y z
N MET A 1 24.46 -39.52 -6.90
CA MET A 1 23.79 -38.23 -6.63
C MET A 1 22.30 -38.50 -6.69
N THR A 2 21.70 -38.82 -5.55
CA THR A 2 20.27 -39.12 -5.39
C THR A 2 19.56 -37.79 -5.14
N ALA A 3 18.63 -37.47 -6.02
CA ALA A 3 17.76 -36.30 -5.89
C ALA A 3 16.88 -36.45 -4.64
N ALA A 4 16.89 -35.44 -3.77
CA ALA A 4 16.00 -35.35 -2.62
C ALA A 4 14.57 -35.11 -3.15
N ASP A 5 13.65 -35.96 -2.73
CA ASP A 5 12.22 -35.90 -2.96
C ASP A 5 11.67 -34.62 -2.29
N PRO A 6 10.93 -33.74 -2.97
CA PRO A 6 10.37 -32.55 -2.35
C PRO A 6 9.28 -32.95 -1.37
N SER A 7 9.43 -32.56 -0.10
CA SER A 7 8.37 -32.72 0.92
C SER A 7 7.04 -32.19 0.37
N PRO A 8 5.93 -32.93 0.54
CA PRO A 8 4.63 -32.48 0.09
C PRO A 8 4.24 -31.19 0.76
N ALA A 9 3.88 -30.17 -0.03
CA ALA A 9 3.34 -28.91 0.47
C ALA A 9 2.08 -29.20 1.30
N ILE A 10 2.10 -28.81 2.58
CA ILE A 10 0.95 -28.96 3.47
C ILE A 10 -0.17 -28.05 2.96
N ASP A 11 -1.28 -28.65 2.56
CA ASP A 11 -2.49 -27.91 2.18
C ASP A 11 -3.12 -27.32 3.46
N GLN A 12 -2.80 -26.03 3.70
CA GLN A 12 -3.26 -25.30 4.87
C GLN A 12 -4.79 -25.22 4.96
N SER A 13 -5.49 -25.11 3.82
CA SER A 13 -6.95 -25.03 3.78
C SER A 13 -7.60 -26.34 4.23
N ARG A 14 -7.02 -27.47 3.83
CA ARG A 14 -7.48 -28.79 4.23
C ARG A 14 -7.22 -29.03 5.73
N LEU A 15 -6.04 -28.66 6.22
CA LEU A 15 -5.69 -28.79 7.63
C LEU A 15 -6.60 -27.95 8.53
N LEU A 16 -6.90 -26.72 8.14
CA LEU A 16 -7.84 -25.85 8.86
C LEU A 16 -9.25 -26.44 8.91
N ALA A 17 -9.74 -26.95 7.80
CA ALA A 17 -11.07 -27.59 7.76
C ALA A 17 -11.15 -28.86 8.64
N GLU A 18 -10.08 -29.64 8.71
CA GLU A 18 -9.97 -30.80 9.58
C GLU A 18 -9.97 -30.40 11.07
N ILE A 19 -9.16 -29.39 11.45
CA ILE A 19 -9.12 -28.84 12.82
C ILE A 19 -10.48 -28.28 13.23
N GLU A 20 -11.16 -27.54 12.37
CA GLU A 20 -12.51 -27.02 12.68
C GLU A 20 -13.55 -28.14 12.84
N SER A 21 -13.44 -29.20 12.06
CA SER A 21 -14.35 -30.35 12.14
C SER A 21 -14.16 -31.07 13.47
N ASP A 22 -12.93 -31.32 13.86
CA ASP A 22 -12.57 -31.98 15.12
C ASP A 22 -12.96 -31.14 16.34
N ALA A 23 -12.75 -29.85 16.29
CA ALA A 23 -13.16 -28.92 17.35
C ALA A 23 -14.71 -28.90 17.53
N ARG A 24 -15.48 -28.96 16.45
CA ARG A 24 -16.96 -29.06 16.51
C ARG A 24 -17.41 -30.40 17.14
N LEU A 25 -16.74 -31.49 16.82
CA LEU A 25 -17.02 -32.80 17.40
C LEU A 25 -16.77 -32.81 18.91
N LEU A 26 -15.59 -32.33 19.33
CA LEU A 26 -15.19 -32.27 20.75
C LEU A 26 -16.10 -31.35 21.58
N ARG A 27 -16.64 -30.26 20.99
CA ARG A 27 -17.65 -29.42 21.61
C ARG A 27 -18.97 -30.16 21.83
N ARG A 28 -19.40 -30.97 20.84
CA ARG A 28 -20.64 -31.76 20.94
C ARG A 28 -20.53 -32.88 21.97
N GLU A 29 -19.35 -33.45 22.13
CA GLU A 29 -19.06 -34.50 23.10
C GLU A 29 -18.83 -33.96 24.54
N GLY A 30 -18.82 -32.63 24.71
CA GLY A 30 -18.63 -31.96 26.01
C GLY A 30 -17.19 -32.05 26.53
N VAL A 31 -16.24 -32.46 25.70
CA VAL A 31 -14.80 -32.47 26.04
C VAL A 31 -14.27 -31.05 26.10
N ILE A 32 -14.67 -30.19 25.16
CA ILE A 32 -14.39 -28.77 25.20
C ILE A 32 -15.57 -28.07 25.86
N THR A 33 -15.39 -27.65 27.08
CA THR A 33 -16.41 -26.92 27.85
C THR A 33 -16.29 -25.43 27.62
N PRO A 34 -17.39 -24.63 27.74
CA PRO A 34 -17.32 -23.16 27.63
C PRO A 34 -16.37 -22.49 28.65
N ALA A 35 -16.11 -23.18 29.78
CA ALA A 35 -15.13 -22.72 30.76
C ALA A 35 -13.70 -22.90 30.27
N PHE A 36 -13.43 -24.01 29.60
CA PHE A 36 -12.12 -24.30 28.98
C PHE A 36 -11.86 -23.34 27.80
N GLU A 37 -12.84 -23.06 26.96
CA GLU A 37 -12.71 -22.07 25.87
C GLU A 37 -12.34 -20.69 26.44
N ARG A 38 -13.04 -20.21 27.47
CA ARG A 38 -12.68 -18.92 28.10
C ARG A 38 -11.29 -18.90 28.71
N GLN A 39 -10.82 -20.03 29.26
CA GLN A 39 -9.45 -20.14 29.78
C GLN A 39 -8.43 -20.12 28.61
N LEU A 40 -8.75 -20.77 27.52
CA LEU A 40 -7.91 -20.79 26.31
C LEU A 40 -7.82 -19.40 25.68
N ASP A 41 -8.97 -18.72 25.52
CA ASP A 41 -9.04 -17.35 25.02
C ASP A 41 -8.22 -16.38 25.89
N ALA A 42 -8.38 -16.46 27.21
CA ALA A 42 -7.60 -15.65 28.14
C ALA A 42 -6.08 -15.97 28.11
N LEU A 43 -5.72 -17.18 27.74
CA LEU A 43 -4.33 -17.58 27.55
C LEU A 43 -3.80 -17.07 26.21
N PHE A 44 -4.59 -17.15 25.15
CA PHE A 44 -4.25 -16.60 23.84
C PHE A 44 -4.13 -15.07 23.88
N ASP A 45 -5.05 -14.36 24.56
CA ASP A 45 -4.97 -12.91 24.76
C ASP A 45 -3.71 -12.48 25.52
N ARG A 46 -3.18 -13.36 26.35
CA ARG A 46 -1.93 -13.11 27.08
C ARG A 46 -0.67 -13.41 26.26
N VAL A 47 -0.72 -14.40 25.37
CA VAL A 47 0.43 -14.92 24.62
C VAL A 47 0.50 -14.35 23.20
N ALA A 48 -0.65 -14.11 22.59
CA ALA A 48 -0.77 -13.46 21.29
C ALA A 48 -1.51 -12.13 21.49
N PRO A 49 -0.79 -11.00 21.56
CA PRO A 49 -1.46 -9.70 21.60
C PRO A 49 -2.41 -9.61 20.41
N PRO A 50 -3.60 -9.01 20.57
CA PRO A 50 -4.59 -8.93 19.53
C PRO A 50 -3.95 -8.33 18.26
N ALA A 51 -4.22 -8.94 17.11
CA ALA A 51 -3.67 -8.55 15.81
C ALA A 51 -4.05 -7.11 15.37
N THR A 52 -4.80 -6.40 16.20
CA THR A 52 -5.23 -5.01 16.04
C THR A 52 -4.45 -4.03 16.92
N SER A 53 -3.44 -4.48 17.68
CA SER A 53 -2.57 -3.56 18.43
C SER A 53 -1.52 -3.02 17.45
N ASP A 54 -1.75 -1.84 16.88
CA ASP A 54 -0.76 -1.03 16.16
C ASP A 54 0.35 -0.51 17.11
N ASP A 55 0.30 -0.88 18.39
CA ASP A 55 1.25 -0.45 19.40
C ASP A 55 2.43 -1.42 19.50
N LEU A 56 3.46 -1.13 18.71
CA LEU A 56 4.72 -1.89 18.69
C LEU A 56 5.38 -1.95 20.09
N GLU A 57 5.21 -0.90 20.92
CA GLU A 57 5.72 -0.90 22.30
C GLU A 57 5.04 -1.97 23.15
N GLN A 58 3.74 -2.16 22.97
CA GLN A 58 2.98 -3.18 23.71
C GLN A 58 3.36 -4.60 23.30
N VAL A 59 3.60 -4.82 22.01
CA VAL A 59 4.08 -6.12 21.48
C VAL A 59 5.49 -6.42 21.98
N VAL A 60 6.37 -5.44 22.02
CA VAL A 60 7.76 -5.60 22.51
C VAL A 60 7.78 -5.82 24.03
N ALA A 61 6.95 -5.12 24.81
CA ALA A 61 6.81 -5.31 26.24
C ALA A 61 6.29 -6.73 26.57
N SER A 62 5.29 -7.21 25.83
CA SER A 62 4.79 -8.59 25.95
C SER A 62 5.85 -9.63 25.61
N ALA A 63 6.70 -9.38 24.62
CA ALA A 63 7.80 -10.28 24.26
C ALA A 63 8.88 -10.31 25.35
N GLU A 64 9.12 -9.21 26.07
CA GLU A 64 10.06 -9.17 27.20
C GLU A 64 9.53 -9.93 28.43
N ASP A 65 8.24 -9.79 28.73
CA ASP A 65 7.61 -10.55 29.84
C ASP A 65 7.63 -12.06 29.55
N LEU A 66 7.45 -12.47 28.30
CA LEU A 66 7.52 -13.87 27.88
C LEU A 66 8.97 -14.41 27.81
N ALA A 67 9.98 -13.54 27.68
CA ALA A 67 11.38 -13.93 27.66
C ALA A 67 11.88 -14.37 29.04
N PHE A 68 11.16 -14.09 30.15
CA PHE A 68 11.45 -14.55 31.48
C PHE A 68 10.93 -15.98 31.70
N VAL A 69 11.67 -16.96 31.22
CA VAL A 69 11.40 -18.37 31.51
C VAL A 69 11.97 -18.71 32.89
N ASN A 70 11.09 -18.88 33.86
CA ASN A 70 11.52 -19.35 35.16
C ASN A 70 11.66 -20.89 35.16
N ALA A 71 12.88 -21.38 35.23
CA ALA A 71 13.19 -22.82 35.26
C ALA A 71 12.87 -23.52 36.60
N ASP A 72 12.44 -22.78 37.62
CA ASP A 72 12.06 -23.32 38.93
C ASP A 72 10.63 -23.89 38.95
N VAL A 73 10.41 -24.92 38.15
CA VAL A 73 9.20 -25.76 38.29
C VAL A 73 9.42 -26.74 39.42
N VAL A 74 8.83 -26.48 40.60
CA VAL A 74 8.75 -27.39 41.69
C VAL A 74 7.85 -28.57 41.33
N VAL A 75 8.42 -29.62 40.74
CA VAL A 75 7.69 -30.88 40.51
C VAL A 75 7.66 -31.65 41.84
N ALA A 76 6.59 -31.49 42.60
CA ALA A 76 6.29 -32.33 43.74
C ALA A 76 6.01 -33.76 43.25
N SER A 77 6.93 -34.70 43.55
CA SER A 77 6.78 -36.12 43.23
C SER A 77 6.67 -36.90 44.53
N GLU A 78 5.48 -37.38 44.86
CA GLU A 78 5.14 -38.19 46.05
C GLU A 78 5.56 -39.67 45.98
N LYS A 79 6.52 -40.09 45.15
CA LYS A 79 6.99 -41.48 45.12
C LYS A 79 8.41 -41.60 45.70
N ALA A 80 8.45 -42.05 46.94
CA ALA A 80 9.68 -42.51 47.61
C ALA A 80 10.20 -43.79 46.93
N GLY A 81 11.50 -43.80 46.53
CA GLY A 81 12.20 -45.01 46.09
C GLY A 81 12.93 -44.83 44.74
N GLY A 82 14.06 -44.17 44.74
CA GLY A 82 14.93 -44.12 43.58
C GLY A 82 16.30 -43.55 43.91
N GLY A 83 17.27 -44.43 44.02
CA GLY A 83 18.62 -44.19 44.49
C GLY A 83 19.50 -43.20 43.68
N PRO A 84 20.80 -43.17 43.93
CA PRO A 84 21.76 -42.14 43.52
C PRO A 84 21.77 -41.82 42.01
N VAL A 85 21.37 -42.75 41.15
CA VAL A 85 21.28 -42.54 39.71
C VAL A 85 20.18 -41.51 39.34
N LYS A 86 19.05 -41.52 40.07
CA LYS A 86 17.96 -40.57 39.84
C LYS A 86 18.36 -39.14 40.23
N HIS A 87 19.21 -38.98 41.23
CA HIS A 87 19.78 -37.70 41.63
C HIS A 87 20.80 -37.17 40.61
N ALA A 88 21.63 -38.04 40.03
CA ALA A 88 22.62 -37.66 39.03
C ALA A 88 21.92 -37.22 37.72
N VAL A 89 20.93 -37.96 37.25
CA VAL A 89 20.14 -37.60 36.05
C VAL A 89 19.38 -36.29 36.27
N ARG A 90 18.77 -36.11 37.45
CA ARG A 90 18.04 -34.86 37.77
C ARG A 90 18.98 -33.65 37.83
N ARG A 91 20.19 -33.80 38.37
CA ARG A 91 21.18 -32.73 38.43
C ARG A 91 21.74 -32.37 37.08
N LEU A 92 21.94 -33.36 36.20
CA LEU A 92 22.39 -33.12 34.82
C LEU A 92 21.30 -32.46 33.94
N SER A 93 20.05 -32.93 34.07
CA SER A 93 18.91 -32.35 33.38
C SER A 93 18.65 -30.90 33.85
N TYR A 94 18.76 -30.64 35.16
CA TYR A 94 18.62 -29.29 35.70
C TYR A 94 19.70 -28.33 35.19
N TRP A 95 20.97 -28.80 35.18
CA TRP A 95 22.06 -27.98 34.60
C TRP A 95 21.86 -27.68 33.14
N TYR A 96 21.43 -28.68 32.33
CA TYR A 96 21.19 -28.49 30.90
C TYR A 96 20.02 -27.56 30.64
N VAL A 97 18.92 -27.71 31.37
CA VAL A 97 17.75 -26.83 31.24
C VAL A 97 18.12 -25.39 31.59
N ASN A 98 18.82 -25.16 32.72
CA ASN A 98 19.28 -23.81 33.05
C ASN A 98 20.20 -23.22 32.02
N TYR A 99 21.16 -24.00 31.52
CA TYR A 99 22.07 -23.54 30.47
C TYR A 99 21.32 -23.09 29.21
N VAL A 100 20.34 -23.87 28.75
CA VAL A 100 19.51 -23.52 27.59
C VAL A 100 18.62 -22.31 27.89
N THR A 101 18.04 -22.25 29.09
CA THR A 101 17.20 -21.12 29.51
C THR A 101 18.00 -19.81 29.54
N ASP A 102 19.22 -19.81 30.09
CA ASP A 102 20.10 -18.64 30.12
C ASP A 102 20.46 -18.15 28.68
N GLN A 103 20.72 -19.09 27.79
CA GLN A 103 21.00 -18.76 26.39
C GLN A 103 19.78 -18.14 25.70
N VAL A 104 18.59 -18.71 25.89
CA VAL A 104 17.33 -18.21 25.34
C VAL A 104 16.99 -16.83 25.91
N GLN A 105 17.18 -16.62 27.22
CA GLN A 105 16.98 -15.32 27.85
C GLN A 105 17.93 -14.25 27.30
N ALA A 106 19.22 -14.58 27.17
CA ALA A 106 20.20 -13.67 26.63
C ALA A 106 19.86 -13.27 25.20
N PHE A 107 19.42 -14.24 24.38
CA PHE A 107 18.95 -13.96 23.01
C PHE A 107 17.69 -13.10 23.00
N ALA A 108 16.70 -13.41 23.83
CA ALA A 108 15.44 -12.67 23.90
C ALA A 108 15.66 -11.19 24.28
N VAL A 109 16.54 -10.92 25.28
CA VAL A 109 16.91 -9.54 25.67
C VAL A 109 17.54 -8.77 24.52
N VAL A 110 18.46 -9.38 23.77
CA VAL A 110 19.12 -8.73 22.62
C VAL A 110 18.12 -8.50 21.49
N ALA A 111 17.26 -9.49 21.19
CA ALA A 111 16.24 -9.40 20.17
C ALA A 111 15.20 -8.31 20.48
N SER A 112 14.69 -8.27 21.70
CA SER A 112 13.73 -7.25 22.15
C SER A 112 14.34 -5.84 22.09
N ARG A 113 15.61 -5.69 22.48
CA ARG A 113 16.32 -4.41 22.34
C ARG A 113 16.45 -3.99 20.88
N GLY A 114 16.76 -4.94 19.98
CA GLY A 114 16.84 -4.70 18.54
C GLY A 114 15.49 -4.24 17.97
N LEU A 115 14.40 -4.92 18.34
CA LEU A 115 13.04 -4.57 17.92
C LEU A 115 12.62 -3.18 18.41
N ARG A 116 12.90 -2.83 19.68
CA ARG A 116 12.63 -1.47 20.18
C ARG A 116 13.39 -0.40 19.42
N LEU A 117 14.66 -0.64 19.07
CA LEU A 117 15.43 0.32 18.29
C LEU A 117 14.88 0.50 16.88
N LEU A 118 14.42 -0.59 16.25
CA LEU A 118 13.75 -0.55 14.95
C LEU A 118 12.41 0.17 15.05
N GLY A 119 11.58 -0.13 16.06
CA GLY A 119 10.32 0.54 16.30
C GLY A 119 10.48 2.06 16.41
N ARG A 120 11.37 2.55 17.27
CA ARG A 120 11.65 3.98 17.40
C ARG A 120 12.19 4.62 16.12
N ARG A 121 12.82 3.84 15.24
CA ARG A 121 13.30 4.34 13.96
C ARG A 121 12.16 4.43 12.94
N VAL A 122 11.26 3.47 12.94
CA VAL A 122 10.02 3.47 12.13
C VAL A 122 9.13 4.63 12.55
N GLU A 123 8.80 4.76 13.84
CA GLU A 123 8.01 5.89 14.38
C GLU A 123 8.58 7.26 14.01
N ARG A 124 9.91 7.39 14.06
CA ARG A 124 10.58 8.62 13.65
C ARG A 124 10.43 8.90 12.16
N LEU A 125 10.47 7.87 11.31
CA LEU A 125 10.26 7.99 9.88
C LEU A 125 8.79 8.26 9.57
N GLU A 126 7.88 7.54 10.18
CA GLU A 126 6.43 7.73 10.05
C GLU A 126 5.99 9.13 10.53
N GLY A 127 6.57 9.63 11.61
CA GLY A 127 6.33 11.01 12.06
C GLY A 127 6.97 12.08 11.18
N ALA A 128 8.03 11.78 10.45
CA ALA A 128 8.69 12.73 9.55
C ALA A 128 8.01 12.80 8.18
N VAL A 129 7.47 11.69 7.68
CA VAL A 129 6.81 11.61 6.36
C VAL A 129 5.62 12.57 6.25
N PRO A 130 4.64 12.60 7.18
CA PRO A 130 3.51 13.53 7.07
C PRO A 130 3.92 15.01 7.09
N VAL A 131 4.99 15.34 7.84
CA VAL A 131 5.49 16.74 7.89
C VAL A 131 6.14 17.13 6.57
N LEU A 132 6.87 16.22 5.93
CA LEU A 132 7.45 16.46 4.62
C LEU A 132 6.36 16.54 3.55
N ASP A 133 5.39 15.63 3.58
CA ASP A 133 4.26 15.62 2.65
C ASP A 133 3.42 16.89 2.78
N ALA A 134 3.10 17.35 3.99
CA ALA A 134 2.37 18.58 4.22
C ALA A 134 3.12 19.83 3.71
N ARG A 135 4.45 19.84 3.80
CA ARG A 135 5.26 20.93 3.24
C ARG A 135 5.26 20.92 1.72
N VAL A 136 5.42 19.73 1.12
CA VAL A 136 5.36 19.57 -0.34
C VAL A 136 3.99 19.96 -0.86
N VAL A 137 2.91 19.50 -0.25
CA VAL A 137 1.54 19.85 -0.62
C VAL A 137 1.33 21.38 -0.51
N ALA A 138 1.76 22.02 0.60
CA ALA A 138 1.61 23.46 0.76
C ALA A 138 2.39 24.28 -0.28
N GLU A 139 3.54 23.80 -0.75
CA GLU A 139 4.27 24.46 -1.85
C GLU A 139 3.63 24.18 -3.21
N LEU A 140 3.14 22.97 -3.42
CA LEU A 140 2.41 22.60 -4.65
C LEU A 140 1.10 23.42 -4.77
N ASP A 141 0.41 23.67 -3.66
CA ASP A 141 -0.80 24.52 -3.63
C ASP A 141 -0.53 25.96 -4.10
N ARG A 142 0.68 26.45 -3.86
CA ARG A 142 1.12 27.77 -4.29
C ARG A 142 1.68 27.81 -5.71
N THR A 143 2.00 26.63 -6.27
CA THR A 143 2.64 26.53 -7.58
C THR A 143 1.57 26.60 -8.67
N PRO A 144 1.66 27.53 -9.63
CA PRO A 144 0.74 27.58 -10.74
C PRO A 144 0.73 26.27 -11.53
N ARG A 145 -0.41 25.95 -12.14
CA ARG A 145 -0.46 24.84 -13.10
C ARG A 145 0.47 25.13 -14.26
N ALA A 146 1.11 24.10 -14.77
CA ALA A 146 2.10 24.23 -15.83
C ALA A 146 1.44 24.61 -17.18
N PHE A 147 0.22 24.12 -17.42
CA PHE A 147 -0.53 24.35 -18.65
C PHE A 147 -2.04 24.26 -18.42
N ASP A 148 -2.79 24.80 -19.37
CA ASP A 148 -4.24 24.79 -19.36
C ASP A 148 -4.79 23.45 -19.89
N VAL A 149 -5.53 22.74 -19.05
CA VAL A 149 -6.16 21.45 -19.39
C VAL A 149 -7.38 21.63 -20.28
N SER A 150 -8.03 22.81 -20.28
CA SER A 150 -9.23 23.09 -21.05
C SER A 150 -9.05 22.84 -22.56
N THR A 151 -7.88 23.17 -23.08
CA THR A 151 -7.51 22.98 -24.49
C THR A 151 -7.48 21.49 -24.92
N TRP A 152 -7.49 20.59 -23.97
CA TRP A 152 -7.41 19.15 -24.18
C TRP A 152 -8.73 18.41 -23.93
N CYS A 153 -9.78 19.10 -23.45
CA CYS A 153 -11.04 18.46 -23.08
C CYS A 153 -11.60 17.59 -24.21
N ASP A 154 -11.74 18.12 -25.41
CA ASP A 154 -12.30 17.39 -26.57
C ASP A 154 -11.44 16.16 -26.94
N ALA A 155 -10.11 16.30 -26.92
CA ALA A 155 -9.21 15.22 -27.27
C ALA A 155 -9.24 14.09 -26.23
N VAL A 156 -9.30 14.43 -24.93
CA VAL A 156 -9.39 13.45 -23.84
C VAL A 156 -10.76 12.78 -23.85
N VAL A 157 -11.85 13.52 -23.99
CA VAL A 157 -13.21 12.97 -24.10
C VAL A 157 -13.27 11.97 -25.26
N ALA A 158 -12.77 12.33 -26.44
CA ALA A 158 -12.74 11.43 -27.59
C ALA A 158 -11.89 10.17 -27.33
N ALA A 159 -10.79 10.30 -26.62
CA ALA A 159 -9.91 9.17 -26.29
C ALA A 159 -10.57 8.18 -25.34
N VAL A 160 -11.25 8.66 -24.29
CA VAL A 160 -11.91 7.81 -23.27
C VAL A 160 -13.33 7.39 -23.67
N ALA A 161 -13.85 7.88 -24.81
CA ALA A 161 -15.13 7.47 -25.33
C ALA A 161 -15.22 5.93 -25.44
N GLY A 162 -16.28 5.34 -24.90
CA GLY A 162 -16.47 3.89 -24.86
C GLY A 162 -15.61 3.15 -23.83
N ALA A 163 -15.00 3.84 -22.86
CA ALA A 163 -14.33 3.22 -21.73
C ALA A 163 -15.31 2.36 -20.91
N PRO A 164 -14.92 1.15 -20.47
CA PRO A 164 -15.83 0.22 -19.80
C PRO A 164 -15.97 0.53 -18.30
N GLY A 165 -16.61 1.63 -17.92
CA GLY A 165 -16.82 1.99 -16.53
C GLY A 165 -16.43 3.42 -16.18
N ARG A 166 -16.26 3.70 -14.90
CA ARG A 166 -15.95 5.05 -14.41
C ARG A 166 -14.59 5.56 -14.88
N VAL A 167 -14.51 6.86 -15.14
CA VAL A 167 -13.27 7.55 -15.47
C VAL A 167 -12.85 8.41 -14.28
N VAL A 168 -11.60 8.28 -13.84
CA VAL A 168 -11.01 9.16 -12.82
C VAL A 168 -10.05 10.16 -13.48
N HIS A 169 -10.16 11.42 -13.10
CA HIS A 169 -9.20 12.46 -13.44
C HIS A 169 -8.36 12.80 -12.21
N ALA A 170 -7.10 12.41 -12.23
CA ALA A 170 -6.14 12.64 -11.17
C ALA A 170 -5.63 14.08 -11.19
N GLU A 171 -5.72 14.77 -10.05
CA GLU A 171 -5.45 16.20 -9.88
C GLU A 171 -6.29 17.05 -10.84
N CYS A 172 -7.61 16.91 -10.68
CA CYS A 172 -8.60 17.45 -11.61
C CYS A 172 -8.74 18.98 -11.55
N GLY A 173 -8.17 19.64 -10.54
CA GLY A 173 -8.33 21.05 -10.33
C GLY A 173 -9.77 21.50 -10.09
N ASP A 174 -10.19 22.53 -10.77
CA ASP A 174 -11.56 23.03 -10.77
C ASP A 174 -12.59 22.11 -11.44
N GLY A 175 -12.15 20.93 -11.92
CA GLY A 175 -13.00 19.88 -12.48
C GLY A 175 -13.48 20.15 -13.91
N GLU A 176 -12.90 21.07 -14.65
CA GLU A 176 -13.35 21.41 -16.02
C GLU A 176 -13.38 20.18 -16.95
N LEU A 177 -12.30 19.36 -16.94
CA LEU A 177 -12.28 18.13 -17.74
C LEU A 177 -13.29 17.08 -17.22
N VAL A 178 -13.50 16.98 -15.91
CA VAL A 178 -14.53 16.08 -15.36
C VAL A 178 -15.91 16.50 -15.84
N ARG A 179 -16.16 17.80 -15.87
CA ARG A 179 -17.41 18.36 -16.41
C ARG A 179 -17.58 18.05 -17.88
N ALA A 180 -16.52 18.17 -18.68
CA ALA A 180 -16.55 17.84 -20.11
C ALA A 180 -16.85 16.34 -20.32
N LEU A 181 -16.22 15.46 -19.57
CA LEU A 181 -16.48 14.01 -19.61
C LEU A 181 -17.93 13.68 -19.23
N ALA A 182 -18.45 14.30 -18.17
CA ALA A 182 -19.84 14.12 -17.74
C ALA A 182 -20.85 14.65 -18.77
N ALA A 183 -20.55 15.76 -19.42
CA ALA A 183 -21.39 16.33 -20.49
C ALA A 183 -21.48 15.42 -21.71
N ASP A 184 -20.46 14.62 -21.99
CA ASP A 184 -20.45 13.58 -23.04
C ASP A 184 -21.09 12.25 -22.58
N GLY A 185 -21.66 12.22 -21.38
CA GLY A 185 -22.39 11.06 -20.82
C GLY A 185 -21.49 10.02 -20.15
N LEU A 186 -20.24 10.32 -19.86
CA LEU A 186 -19.33 9.44 -19.16
C LEU A 186 -19.50 9.57 -17.64
N ASP A 187 -19.48 8.46 -16.92
CA ASP A 187 -19.43 8.47 -15.44
C ASP A 187 -18.00 8.82 -15.00
N ALA A 188 -17.76 10.11 -14.72
CA ALA A 188 -16.46 10.65 -14.41
C ALA A 188 -16.44 11.34 -13.04
N TYR A 189 -15.30 11.27 -12.36
CA TYR A 189 -15.05 12.00 -11.12
C TYR A 189 -13.60 12.46 -11.05
N GLY A 190 -13.35 13.47 -10.22
CA GLY A 190 -12.04 14.02 -9.97
C GLY A 190 -11.42 13.56 -8.65
N VAL A 191 -10.11 13.65 -8.55
CA VAL A 191 -9.35 13.60 -7.29
C VAL A 191 -8.45 14.82 -7.26
N GLU A 192 -8.52 15.62 -6.19
CA GLU A 192 -7.74 16.88 -6.10
C GLU A 192 -7.20 17.08 -4.69
N PRO A 193 -5.87 17.21 -4.52
CA PRO A 193 -5.26 17.44 -3.22
C PRO A 193 -5.41 18.88 -2.72
N ARG A 194 -5.70 19.85 -3.59
CA ARG A 194 -5.86 21.27 -3.24
C ARG A 194 -7.28 21.51 -2.81
N LEU A 195 -7.50 21.70 -1.52
CA LEU A 195 -8.83 21.90 -0.95
C LEU A 195 -9.62 23.04 -1.62
N THR A 196 -8.96 24.16 -1.93
CA THR A 196 -9.62 25.31 -2.58
C THR A 196 -10.15 24.96 -3.98
N GLU A 197 -9.45 24.14 -4.74
CA GLU A 197 -9.87 23.71 -6.06
C GLU A 197 -10.94 22.61 -5.95
N ALA A 198 -10.78 21.66 -5.03
CA ALA A 198 -11.76 20.62 -4.77
C ALA A 198 -13.10 21.21 -4.30
N ASP A 199 -13.06 22.20 -3.42
CA ASP A 199 -14.26 22.91 -2.95
C ASP A 199 -14.95 23.64 -4.12
N ALA A 200 -14.20 24.37 -4.93
CA ALA A 200 -14.73 25.09 -6.08
C ALA A 200 -15.38 24.14 -7.12
N ALA A 201 -14.76 22.99 -7.38
CA ALA A 201 -15.32 21.95 -8.24
C ALA A 201 -16.61 21.35 -7.65
N SER A 202 -16.61 21.07 -6.35
CA SER A 202 -17.77 20.53 -5.63
C SER A 202 -18.94 21.52 -5.60
N GLU A 203 -18.68 22.81 -5.37
CA GLU A 203 -19.68 23.88 -5.45
C GLU A 203 -20.27 24.02 -6.86
N ALA A 204 -19.47 23.72 -7.90
CA ALA A 204 -19.93 23.66 -9.28
C ALA A 204 -20.71 22.37 -9.64
N GLY A 205 -20.96 21.50 -8.64
CA GLY A 205 -21.71 20.26 -8.81
C GLY A 205 -20.92 19.10 -9.46
N ILE A 206 -19.61 19.16 -9.43
CA ILE A 206 -18.72 18.11 -9.95
C ILE A 206 -18.39 17.13 -8.84
N GLU A 207 -18.44 15.83 -9.10
CA GLU A 207 -17.96 14.82 -8.14
C GLU A 207 -16.43 14.88 -8.03
N VAL A 208 -15.93 15.38 -6.91
CA VAL A 208 -14.50 15.45 -6.60
C VAL A 208 -14.25 14.84 -5.22
N ARG A 209 -13.15 14.16 -5.08
CA ARG A 209 -12.65 13.58 -3.82
C ARG A 209 -11.37 14.28 -3.41
N ASP A 210 -11.32 14.68 -2.14
CA ASP A 210 -10.11 15.26 -1.57
C ASP A 210 -9.02 14.21 -1.46
N GLY A 211 -7.80 14.55 -1.85
CA GLY A 211 -6.63 13.72 -1.64
C GLY A 211 -5.72 13.58 -2.85
N GLU A 212 -4.61 12.94 -2.62
CA GLU A 212 -3.61 12.67 -3.64
C GLU A 212 -4.02 11.52 -4.57
N ALA A 213 -3.69 11.65 -5.85
CA ALA A 213 -4.01 10.67 -6.88
C ALA A 213 -3.49 9.26 -6.56
N LEU A 214 -2.25 9.14 -6.10
CA LEU A 214 -1.63 7.84 -5.77
C LEU A 214 -2.32 7.19 -4.56
N ALA A 215 -2.58 7.96 -3.50
CA ALA A 215 -3.28 7.46 -2.31
C ALA A 215 -4.68 7.00 -2.66
N HIS A 216 -5.40 7.77 -3.48
CA HIS A 216 -6.73 7.41 -3.95
C HIS A 216 -6.72 6.11 -4.79
N LEU A 217 -5.84 6.01 -5.78
CA LEU A 217 -5.78 4.81 -6.65
C LEU A 217 -5.47 3.54 -5.87
N ARG A 218 -4.66 3.61 -4.80
CA ARG A 218 -4.40 2.47 -3.91
C ARG A 218 -5.65 1.94 -3.20
N LEU A 219 -6.64 2.79 -2.96
CA LEU A 219 -7.92 2.40 -2.36
C LEU A 219 -8.93 1.85 -3.38
N VAL A 220 -8.70 2.08 -4.68
CA VAL A 220 -9.56 1.59 -5.75
C VAL A 220 -9.32 0.09 -5.94
N PRO A 221 -10.37 -0.76 -5.97
CA PRO A 221 -10.19 -2.19 -6.27
C PRO A 221 -9.63 -2.44 -7.68
N ASP A 222 -9.08 -3.64 -7.88
CA ASP A 222 -8.50 -4.06 -9.16
C ASP A 222 -9.54 -4.09 -10.27
N GLY A 223 -9.22 -3.55 -11.43
CA GLY A 223 -9.98 -3.72 -12.65
C GLY A 223 -11.38 -3.08 -12.67
N VAL A 224 -11.62 -2.01 -11.90
CA VAL A 224 -12.95 -1.37 -11.83
C VAL A 224 -13.06 -0.07 -12.62
N LEU A 225 -11.94 0.59 -12.95
CA LEU A 225 -11.96 1.85 -13.69
C LEU A 225 -11.97 1.60 -15.20
N GLY A 226 -12.82 2.31 -15.91
CA GLY A 226 -12.83 2.35 -17.37
C GLY A 226 -11.75 3.26 -17.95
N GLY A 227 -11.39 4.32 -17.21
CA GLY A 227 -10.37 5.28 -17.64
C GLY A 227 -9.65 5.93 -16.45
N VAL A 228 -8.37 6.24 -16.65
CA VAL A 228 -7.56 7.04 -15.74
C VAL A 228 -6.90 8.15 -16.52
N VAL A 229 -7.21 9.39 -16.18
CA VAL A 229 -6.58 10.59 -16.78
C VAL A 229 -5.60 11.18 -15.77
N LEU A 230 -4.35 11.26 -16.16
CA LEU A 230 -3.25 11.85 -15.40
C LEU A 230 -2.85 13.17 -16.04
N SER A 231 -3.10 14.29 -15.37
CA SER A 231 -2.78 15.61 -15.92
C SER A 231 -2.00 16.45 -14.89
N GLY A 232 -0.84 16.96 -15.30
CA GLY A 232 -0.05 17.88 -14.48
C GLY A 232 0.63 17.27 -13.25
N CYS A 233 0.03 16.29 -12.60
CA CYS A 233 0.65 15.58 -11.45
C CYS A 233 1.95 14.88 -11.88
N VAL A 234 1.97 14.28 -13.04
CA VAL A 234 3.13 13.55 -13.58
C VAL A 234 4.34 14.42 -13.88
N ASP A 235 4.15 15.73 -13.99
CA ASP A 235 5.20 16.71 -14.28
C ASP A 235 5.87 17.24 -13.02
N ARG A 236 5.20 17.10 -11.86
CA ARG A 236 5.61 17.75 -10.62
C ARG A 236 6.20 16.79 -9.60
N TYR A 237 5.81 15.53 -9.66
CA TYR A 237 6.28 14.52 -8.71
C TYR A 237 7.54 13.81 -9.17
N PRO A 238 8.37 13.32 -8.25
CA PRO A 238 9.60 12.59 -8.58
C PRO A 238 9.27 11.28 -9.29
N LEU A 239 10.18 10.82 -10.15
CA LEU A 239 9.99 9.63 -10.98
C LEU A 239 9.51 8.38 -10.21
N PRO A 240 10.02 8.02 -9.01
CA PRO A 240 9.49 6.87 -8.28
C PRO A 240 8.00 6.96 -7.96
N TRP A 241 7.51 8.17 -7.65
CA TRP A 241 6.08 8.41 -7.42
C TRP A 241 5.27 8.24 -8.70
N VAL A 242 5.77 8.79 -9.81
CA VAL A 242 5.14 8.65 -11.14
C VAL A 242 5.04 7.19 -11.55
N LEU A 243 6.10 6.40 -11.34
CA LEU A 243 6.08 4.96 -11.65
C LEU A 243 5.04 4.22 -10.79
N ALA A 244 4.99 4.51 -9.50
CA ALA A 244 3.97 3.93 -8.60
C ALA A 244 2.55 4.33 -9.02
N LEU A 245 2.34 5.59 -9.44
CA LEU A 245 1.05 6.07 -9.94
C LEU A 245 0.60 5.29 -11.19
N VAL A 246 1.51 5.06 -12.14
CA VAL A 246 1.23 4.28 -13.36
C VAL A 246 0.95 2.81 -13.03
N ASP A 247 1.66 2.23 -12.08
CA ASP A 247 1.44 0.85 -11.62
C ASP A 247 0.05 0.69 -10.99
N GLU A 248 -0.35 1.63 -10.13
CA GLU A 248 -1.67 1.63 -9.51
C GLU A 248 -2.80 1.93 -10.53
N ALA A 249 -2.57 2.85 -11.46
CA ALA A 249 -3.50 3.08 -12.57
C ALA A 249 -3.69 1.81 -13.40
N THR A 250 -2.61 1.11 -13.71
CA THR A 250 -2.65 -0.16 -14.44
C THR A 250 -3.44 -1.23 -13.69
N ARG A 251 -3.25 -1.34 -12.36
CA ARG A 251 -3.99 -2.29 -11.52
C ARG A 251 -5.49 -1.97 -11.47
N ALA A 252 -5.83 -0.69 -11.29
CA ALA A 252 -7.20 -0.24 -11.12
C ALA A 252 -8.04 -0.24 -12.42
N LEU A 253 -7.40 -0.12 -13.59
CA LEU A 253 -8.08 -0.13 -14.89
C LEU A 253 -8.69 -1.51 -15.18
N ALA A 254 -9.91 -1.53 -15.69
CA ALA A 254 -10.57 -2.70 -16.23
C ALA A 254 -9.85 -3.21 -17.51
N PRO A 255 -10.02 -4.48 -17.89
CA PRO A 255 -9.64 -4.95 -19.23
C PRO A 255 -10.29 -4.08 -20.30
N GLY A 256 -9.52 -3.62 -21.28
CA GLY A 256 -9.98 -2.66 -22.31
C GLY A 256 -10.05 -1.19 -21.84
N GLY A 257 -9.78 -0.92 -20.56
CA GLY A 257 -9.72 0.43 -20.02
C GLY A 257 -8.57 1.26 -20.61
N LEU A 258 -8.65 2.58 -20.48
CA LEU A 258 -7.72 3.51 -21.09
C LEU A 258 -6.98 4.33 -20.03
N VAL A 259 -5.67 4.50 -20.22
CA VAL A 259 -4.89 5.55 -19.55
C VAL A 259 -4.66 6.70 -20.51
N ALA A 260 -4.87 7.93 -20.04
CA ALA A 260 -4.53 9.17 -20.75
C ALA A 260 -3.55 9.96 -19.89
N VAL A 261 -2.37 10.23 -20.40
CA VAL A 261 -1.34 11.03 -19.73
C VAL A 261 -1.22 12.36 -20.49
N LEU A 262 -1.55 13.43 -19.81
CA LEU A 262 -1.43 14.78 -20.32
C LEU A 262 -0.27 15.47 -19.57
N THR A 263 0.79 15.79 -20.27
CA THR A 263 2.06 16.27 -19.71
C THR A 263 2.64 17.42 -20.53
N ALA A 264 3.37 18.32 -19.89
CA ALA A 264 4.19 19.29 -20.59
C ALA A 264 5.33 18.59 -21.34
N THR A 265 5.90 19.27 -22.35
CA THR A 265 7.10 18.76 -22.99
C THR A 265 8.36 19.21 -22.24
N PRO A 266 9.37 18.35 -22.07
CA PRO A 266 10.60 18.71 -21.37
C PRO A 266 11.33 19.90 -22.00
N GLU A 267 11.19 20.09 -23.31
CA GLU A 267 11.83 21.17 -24.07
C GLU A 267 11.34 22.56 -23.68
N THR A 268 10.06 22.66 -23.31
CA THR A 268 9.43 23.93 -22.92
C THR A 268 9.21 24.05 -21.42
N TRP A 269 9.57 23.02 -20.65
CA TRP A 269 9.51 23.05 -19.20
C TRP A 269 10.53 24.06 -18.63
N GLY A 270 10.06 24.97 -17.81
CA GLY A 270 10.88 26.07 -17.29
C GLY A 270 10.89 27.33 -18.17
N THR A 271 10.04 27.37 -19.21
CA THR A 271 9.81 28.58 -19.97
C THR A 271 8.46 29.23 -19.61
N GLY A 272 8.32 30.51 -19.85
CA GLY A 272 7.05 31.22 -19.64
C GLY A 272 6.42 31.00 -18.27
N ALA A 273 5.17 30.65 -18.23
CA ALA A 273 4.37 30.40 -17.03
C ALA A 273 4.83 29.20 -16.23
N SER A 274 5.47 28.22 -16.85
CA SER A 274 5.93 26.99 -16.16
C SER A 274 7.23 27.15 -15.38
N ARG A 275 7.90 28.30 -15.47
CA ARG A 275 9.21 28.55 -14.82
C ARG A 275 9.15 28.34 -13.31
N VAL A 276 8.15 28.89 -12.62
CA VAL A 276 7.98 28.74 -11.19
C VAL A 276 7.72 27.27 -10.81
N ALA A 277 6.89 26.59 -11.60
CA ALA A 277 6.63 25.17 -11.42
C ALA A 277 7.90 24.34 -11.62
N ALA A 278 8.72 24.66 -12.60
CA ALA A 278 9.99 23.97 -12.87
C ALA A 278 11.01 24.13 -11.74
N ASP A 279 11.05 25.32 -11.08
CA ASP A 279 11.99 25.59 -9.98
C ASP A 279 11.56 24.93 -8.67
N LEU A 280 10.25 24.80 -8.42
CA LEU A 280 9.72 24.33 -7.14
C LEU A 280 9.31 22.85 -7.17
N ALA A 281 8.99 22.29 -8.35
CA ALA A 281 8.56 20.91 -8.44
C ALA A 281 9.72 19.93 -8.18
N PRO A 282 9.52 18.90 -7.37
CA PRO A 282 10.52 17.86 -7.15
C PRO A 282 10.71 16.91 -8.35
N GLY A 283 9.81 16.98 -9.33
CA GLY A 283 9.80 16.22 -10.57
C GLY A 283 9.96 17.09 -11.81
N ARG A 284 9.81 16.47 -12.94
CA ARG A 284 9.84 17.12 -14.26
C ARG A 284 9.03 16.29 -15.26
N PRO A 285 8.52 16.91 -16.34
CA PRO A 285 7.87 16.16 -17.41
C PRO A 285 8.83 15.15 -18.06
N LEU A 286 8.27 14.04 -18.49
CA LEU A 286 8.97 13.03 -19.26
C LEU A 286 8.68 13.21 -20.75
N HIS A 287 9.64 12.87 -21.60
CA HIS A 287 9.42 12.81 -23.05
C HIS A 287 8.31 11.83 -23.42
N ALA A 288 7.52 12.13 -24.41
CA ALA A 288 6.47 11.24 -24.93
C ALA A 288 6.97 9.82 -25.21
N VAL A 289 8.18 9.68 -25.75
CA VAL A 289 8.83 8.37 -26.00
C VAL A 289 9.07 7.61 -24.71
N THR A 290 9.39 8.29 -23.60
CA THR A 290 9.54 7.65 -22.30
C THR A 290 8.20 7.14 -21.78
N TRP A 291 7.13 7.93 -21.96
CA TRP A 291 5.77 7.48 -21.62
C TRP A 291 5.35 6.26 -22.44
N GLN A 292 5.61 6.27 -23.77
CA GLN A 292 5.36 5.09 -24.61
C GLN A 292 6.07 3.86 -24.05
N HIS A 293 7.36 3.96 -23.78
CA HIS A 293 8.15 2.85 -23.21
C HIS A 293 7.60 2.37 -21.86
N LEU A 294 7.22 3.27 -20.95
CA LEU A 294 6.66 2.90 -19.66
C LEU A 294 5.31 2.17 -19.77
N LEU A 295 4.50 2.56 -20.74
CA LEU A 295 3.21 1.91 -21.00
C LEU A 295 3.38 0.58 -21.74
N GLU A 296 4.27 0.49 -22.74
CA GLU A 296 4.61 -0.76 -23.41
C GLU A 296 5.12 -1.83 -22.44
N THR A 297 6.03 -1.46 -21.53
CA THR A 297 6.59 -2.39 -20.53
C THR A 297 5.55 -2.90 -19.52
N ARG A 298 4.41 -2.23 -19.39
CA ARG A 298 3.26 -2.64 -18.59
C ARG A 298 2.18 -3.37 -19.39
N GLY A 299 2.48 -3.67 -20.65
CA GLY A 299 1.60 -4.45 -21.52
C GLY A 299 0.44 -3.66 -22.12
N TYR A 300 0.50 -2.32 -22.12
CA TYR A 300 -0.51 -1.53 -22.83
C TYR A 300 -0.38 -1.66 -24.34
N GLU A 301 -1.49 -1.54 -25.02
CA GLU A 301 -1.65 -1.61 -26.49
C GLU A 301 -2.24 -0.29 -27.02
N ALA A 302 -2.24 -0.13 -28.35
CA ALA A 302 -2.82 1.01 -29.04
C ALA A 302 -2.31 2.37 -28.50
N ILE A 303 -1.00 2.45 -28.25
CA ILE A 303 -0.39 3.66 -27.72
C ILE A 303 -0.36 4.73 -28.82
N ALA A 304 -0.94 5.89 -28.51
CA ALA A 304 -0.99 7.03 -29.41
C ALA A 304 -0.49 8.29 -28.71
N THR A 305 0.07 9.21 -29.48
CA THR A 305 0.57 10.50 -29.00
C THR A 305 0.00 11.61 -29.85
N SER A 306 -0.54 12.63 -29.21
CA SER A 306 -1.06 13.84 -29.85
C SER A 306 -0.36 15.07 -29.29
N ALA A 307 0.15 15.94 -30.16
CA ALA A 307 0.72 17.21 -29.74
C ALA A 307 -0.38 18.25 -29.49
N GLY A 308 -0.14 19.12 -28.51
CA GLY A 308 -1.01 20.26 -28.22
C GLY A 308 -0.95 21.36 -29.23
N PRO A 309 -1.69 22.45 -28.97
CA PRO A 309 -1.63 23.64 -29.84
C PRO A 309 -0.18 24.13 -30.01
N PRO A 310 0.23 24.50 -31.22
CA PRO A 310 1.62 24.87 -31.53
C PRO A 310 2.11 26.11 -30.76
N ASP A 311 1.19 26.98 -30.37
CA ASP A 311 1.48 28.24 -29.68
C ASP A 311 1.31 28.14 -28.14
N ALA A 312 1.06 26.93 -27.60
CA ALA A 312 0.92 26.72 -26.15
C ALA A 312 2.27 26.82 -25.44
N GLU A 313 2.32 27.58 -24.35
CA GLU A 313 3.48 27.69 -23.48
C GLU A 313 3.10 27.30 -22.03
N PRO A 314 3.68 26.21 -21.50
CA PRO A 314 4.57 25.25 -22.19
C PRO A 314 3.79 24.39 -23.20
N ALA A 315 4.49 23.93 -24.22
CA ALA A 315 3.93 22.93 -25.11
C ALA A 315 3.59 21.65 -24.31
N SER A 316 2.50 21.04 -24.68
CA SER A 316 2.00 19.84 -23.98
C SER A 316 1.70 18.71 -24.98
N VAL A 317 1.61 17.50 -24.44
CA VAL A 317 1.38 16.28 -25.22
C VAL A 317 0.40 15.38 -24.47
N LEU A 318 -0.50 14.76 -25.21
CA LEU A 318 -1.39 13.72 -24.72
C LEU A 318 -0.88 12.37 -25.21
N VAL A 319 -0.59 11.46 -24.27
CA VAL A 319 -0.27 10.07 -24.56
C VAL A 319 -1.41 9.20 -24.06
N THR A 320 -1.99 8.41 -24.95
CA THR A 320 -3.09 7.48 -24.61
C THR A 320 -2.68 6.05 -24.87
N ALA A 321 -3.17 5.13 -24.05
CA ALA A 321 -2.93 3.71 -24.24
C ALA A 321 -4.08 2.88 -23.65
N ARG A 322 -4.35 1.71 -24.22
CA ARG A 322 -5.39 0.80 -23.74
C ARG A 322 -4.80 -0.40 -23.02
N ARG A 323 -5.40 -0.77 -21.89
CA ARG A 323 -5.13 -2.04 -21.25
C ARG A 323 -5.70 -3.17 -22.11
N PRO A 324 -4.97 -4.28 -22.36
CA PRO A 324 -5.50 -5.41 -23.12
C PRO A 324 -6.83 -5.91 -22.57
N GLY A 325 -7.73 -6.35 -23.45
CA GLY A 325 -9.08 -6.81 -23.09
C GLY A 325 -9.16 -8.23 -22.56
N ARG A 326 -8.02 -8.84 -22.19
CA ARG A 326 -7.95 -10.22 -21.68
C ARG A 326 -7.43 -10.30 -20.26
#